data_93ee99032d9254ca910e74aa8d7a614a
#
_entry.id   93ee99032d9254ca910e74aa8d7a614a
#
_cell.length_a   1.000
_cell.length_b   1.000
_cell.length_c   1.000
_cell.angle_alpha   90.00
_cell.angle_beta   90.00
_cell.angle_gamma   90.00
#
_symmetry.space_group_name_H-M   'P 1'
#
loop_
_entity.id
_entity.type
_entity.pdbx_description
1 polymer ?
#
loop_
_entity_poly.entity_id
_entity_poly.type
_entity_poly.pdbx_seq_one_letter_code
_entity_poly.pdbx_strand_id
1 'polypeptide(L)'
;MICFAPSRTHACSWLLAALGCVCGASQAAVVRISVSDAAGSPLPQAVVLLESVSAKLSVKPMPTVEVSQLKRQFSPQVTLLTVGTPVVFSNFDTVRHHVYSFSPAKTFELKLYAGVPNQPVVFDKPGVSIVGCNIHDQMAAWIVVADTPLHGLSDAQGQVRIDAVAAGNYRMWVWHPGLPALTDGVVSSLTVGQADLTQAVQLDALAAPKASKP
;
A
#
# COMPACT_ATOMS: atom_id res chain seq x y z
N MET A 1 -23.64 -72.03 60.27
CA MET A 1 -22.52 -71.08 60.47
C MET A 1 -21.99 -70.77 59.10
N ILE A 2 -22.46 -69.68 58.48
CA ILE A 2 -22.20 -69.31 57.08
C ILE A 2 -21.39 -68.05 57.12
N CYS A 3 -20.10 -68.14 56.64
CA CYS A 3 -19.25 -67.01 56.53
C CYS A 3 -19.45 -66.31 55.15
N PHE A 4 -19.86 -65.04 55.17
CA PHE A 4 -19.87 -64.18 54.01
C PHE A 4 -18.49 -63.49 53.86
N ALA A 5 -17.86 -63.60 52.67
CA ALA A 5 -16.70 -62.86 52.30
C ALA A 5 -17.10 -61.55 51.55
N PRO A 6 -16.47 -60.39 51.79
CA PRO A 6 -16.78 -59.16 51.05
C PRO A 6 -16.09 -59.12 49.71
N SER A 7 -16.81 -58.73 48.65
CA SER A 7 -16.32 -58.51 47.30
C SER A 7 -15.58 -57.18 47.21
N ARG A 8 -14.35 -57.18 46.67
CA ARG A 8 -13.55 -56.01 46.36
C ARG A 8 -14.01 -55.44 45.00
N THR A 9 -14.60 -54.27 45.02
CA THR A 9 -14.86 -53.49 43.81
C THR A 9 -13.61 -52.76 43.39
N HIS A 10 -13.05 -53.07 42.22
CA HIS A 10 -11.96 -52.33 41.57
C HIS A 10 -12.53 -51.09 40.88
N ALA A 11 -12.27 -49.92 41.45
CA ALA A 11 -12.54 -48.64 40.81
C ALA A 11 -11.49 -48.39 39.70
N CYS A 12 -11.90 -48.49 38.45
CA CYS A 12 -11.07 -48.19 37.29
C CYS A 12 -11.11 -46.66 37.07
N SER A 13 -10.05 -45.95 37.50
CA SER A 13 -9.88 -44.53 37.29
C SER A 13 -9.42 -44.26 35.85
N TRP A 14 -10.32 -43.75 35.00
CA TRP A 14 -9.99 -43.28 33.67
C TRP A 14 -9.38 -41.88 33.79
N LEU A 15 -8.07 -41.73 33.63
CA LEU A 15 -7.39 -40.46 33.44
C LEU A 15 -7.65 -39.99 32.00
N LEU A 16 -8.56 -39.07 31.83
CA LEU A 16 -8.77 -38.33 30.62
C LEU A 16 -7.60 -37.29 30.48
N ALA A 17 -6.59 -37.61 29.67
CA ALA A 17 -5.58 -36.67 29.24
C ALA A 17 -6.23 -35.69 28.26
N ALA A 18 -6.59 -34.52 28.73
CA ALA A 18 -7.03 -33.38 27.88
C ALA A 18 -5.81 -32.89 27.08
N LEU A 19 -5.71 -33.30 25.82
CA LEU A 19 -4.75 -32.77 24.85
C LEU A 19 -5.19 -31.37 24.50
N GLY A 20 -4.69 -30.37 25.22
CA GLY A 20 -4.91 -28.96 24.94
C GLY A 20 -4.25 -28.59 23.60
N CYS A 21 -5.06 -28.46 22.55
CA CYS A 21 -4.61 -27.91 21.28
C CYS A 21 -4.31 -26.41 21.50
N VAL A 22 -3.04 -26.08 21.75
CA VAL A 22 -2.59 -24.67 21.78
C VAL A 22 -2.66 -24.18 20.34
N CYS A 23 -3.79 -23.60 19.96
CA CYS A 23 -3.90 -22.80 18.75
C CYS A 23 -2.98 -21.58 18.92
N GLY A 24 -1.74 -21.68 18.47
CA GLY A 24 -0.84 -20.54 18.40
C GLY A 24 -1.49 -19.48 17.50
N ALA A 25 -2.01 -18.40 18.08
CA ALA A 25 -2.42 -17.24 17.32
C ALA A 25 -1.20 -16.76 16.53
N SER A 26 -1.27 -16.86 15.21
CA SER A 26 -0.24 -16.27 14.33
C SER A 26 -0.26 -14.77 14.59
N GLN A 27 0.73 -14.29 15.32
CA GLN A 27 0.84 -12.87 15.63
C GLN A 27 1.35 -12.17 14.37
N ALA A 28 0.55 -11.25 13.85
CA ALA A 28 0.92 -10.44 12.72
C ALA A 28 1.90 -9.34 13.18
N ALA A 29 2.99 -9.17 12.46
CA ALA A 29 4.05 -8.22 12.77
C ALA A 29 3.71 -6.81 12.25
N VAL A 30 4.33 -5.81 12.83
CA VAL A 30 4.41 -4.45 12.26
C VAL A 30 5.73 -4.34 11.50
N VAL A 31 5.65 -3.96 10.23
CA VAL A 31 6.82 -3.68 9.39
C VAL A 31 6.98 -2.16 9.28
N ARG A 32 8.16 -1.66 9.71
CA ARG A 32 8.55 -0.25 9.61
C ARG A 32 9.65 -0.12 8.57
N ILE A 33 9.47 0.76 7.60
CA ILE A 33 10.43 0.97 6.52
C ILE A 33 10.81 2.44 6.51
N SER A 34 12.12 2.72 6.57
CA SER A 34 12.66 4.06 6.37
C SER A 34 13.19 4.20 4.94
N VAL A 35 12.71 5.19 4.20
CA VAL A 35 13.12 5.46 2.82
C VAL A 35 13.93 6.74 2.78
N SER A 36 15.12 6.69 2.17
CA SER A 36 16.03 7.83 2.02
C SER A 36 16.59 7.91 0.61
N ASP A 37 17.14 9.07 0.26
CA ASP A 37 17.94 9.26 -0.95
C ASP A 37 19.40 8.78 -0.77
N ALA A 38 20.22 8.90 -1.80
CA ALA A 38 21.64 8.55 -1.81
C ALA A 38 22.48 9.32 -0.77
N ALA A 39 22.03 10.50 -0.35
CA ALA A 39 22.69 11.31 0.68
C ALA A 39 22.20 10.97 2.10
N GLY A 40 21.26 10.03 2.25
CA GLY A 40 20.64 9.66 3.51
C GLY A 40 19.51 10.61 3.94
N SER A 41 19.08 11.55 3.09
CA SER A 41 17.96 12.45 3.40
C SER A 41 16.64 11.69 3.33
N PRO A 42 15.71 11.89 4.28
CA PRO A 42 14.40 11.25 4.24
C PRO A 42 13.63 11.57 2.96
N LEU A 43 12.97 10.59 2.39
CA LEU A 43 12.12 10.74 1.20
C LEU A 43 10.64 10.66 1.57
N PRO A 44 9.93 11.78 1.66
CA PRO A 44 8.48 11.80 1.79
C PRO A 44 7.81 11.36 0.48
N GLN A 45 6.58 10.83 0.57
CA GLN A 45 5.80 10.37 -0.59
C GLN A 45 6.41 9.17 -1.34
N ALA A 46 7.33 8.45 -0.75
CA ALA A 46 7.73 7.15 -1.26
C ALA A 46 6.63 6.12 -0.99
N VAL A 47 6.33 5.29 -1.98
CA VAL A 47 5.36 4.20 -1.87
C VAL A 47 6.10 2.90 -1.61
N VAL A 48 5.62 2.15 -0.63
CA VAL A 48 6.11 0.80 -0.31
C VAL A 48 4.97 -0.20 -0.43
N LEU A 49 5.18 -1.27 -1.18
CA LEU A 49 4.27 -2.40 -1.31
C LEU A 49 4.97 -3.68 -0.82
N LEU A 50 4.26 -4.49 -0.03
CA LEU A 50 4.67 -5.84 0.31
C LEU A 50 3.75 -6.82 -0.42
N GLU A 51 4.28 -7.51 -1.40
CA GLU A 51 3.53 -8.39 -2.29
C GLU A 51 3.80 -9.85 -1.98
N SER A 52 2.75 -10.64 -1.88
CA SER A 52 2.78 -12.10 -1.84
C SER A 52 1.51 -12.64 -2.52
N VAL A 53 1.49 -13.92 -2.85
CA VAL A 53 0.30 -14.54 -3.47
C VAL A 53 -0.92 -14.40 -2.56
N SER A 54 -0.77 -14.65 -1.27
CA SER A 54 -1.86 -14.54 -0.29
C SER A 54 -2.34 -13.10 -0.11
N ALA A 55 -1.43 -12.12 -0.10
CA ALA A 55 -1.79 -10.70 -0.01
C ALA A 55 -2.60 -10.25 -1.23
N LYS A 56 -2.19 -10.64 -2.44
CA LYS A 56 -2.92 -10.32 -3.68
C LYS A 56 -4.36 -10.84 -3.69
N LEU A 57 -4.59 -12.04 -3.15
CA LEU A 57 -5.94 -12.62 -3.07
C LEU A 57 -6.87 -11.90 -2.08
N SER A 58 -6.32 -11.13 -1.16
CA SER A 58 -7.08 -10.41 -0.12
C SER A 58 -7.31 -8.93 -0.42
N VAL A 59 -6.74 -8.41 -1.52
CA VAL A 59 -6.90 -6.99 -1.89
C VAL A 59 -8.36 -6.68 -2.24
N LYS A 60 -8.83 -5.50 -1.77
CA LYS A 60 -10.17 -4.98 -2.05
C LYS A 60 -10.05 -3.52 -2.48
N PRO A 61 -10.96 -3.02 -3.34
CA PRO A 61 -11.03 -1.60 -3.65
C PRO A 61 -11.22 -0.77 -2.39
N MET A 62 -10.58 0.38 -2.35
CA MET A 62 -10.82 1.39 -1.32
C MET A 62 -12.13 2.16 -1.62
N PRO A 63 -12.70 2.88 -0.63
CA PRO A 63 -13.71 3.89 -0.90
C PRO A 63 -13.22 4.90 -1.94
N THR A 64 -14.15 5.62 -2.56
CA THR A 64 -13.82 6.67 -3.54
C THR A 64 -12.80 7.64 -2.96
N VAL A 65 -11.71 7.84 -3.70
CA VAL A 65 -10.63 8.75 -3.37
C VAL A 65 -10.79 10.05 -4.16
N GLU A 66 -10.52 11.19 -3.53
CA GLU A 66 -10.51 12.48 -4.20
C GLU A 66 -9.08 12.95 -4.48
N VAL A 67 -8.84 13.40 -5.71
CA VAL A 67 -7.67 14.18 -6.11
C VAL A 67 -8.16 15.55 -6.53
N SER A 68 -7.88 16.56 -5.71
CA SER A 68 -8.33 17.92 -5.96
C SER A 68 -7.40 18.68 -6.89
N GLN A 69 -7.94 19.66 -7.59
CA GLN A 69 -7.20 20.62 -8.42
C GLN A 69 -7.45 22.01 -7.84
N LEU A 70 -6.40 22.63 -7.34
CA LEU A 70 -6.44 23.96 -6.76
C LEU A 70 -5.12 24.68 -7.03
N LYS A 71 -5.16 25.96 -7.39
CA LYS A 71 -3.99 26.78 -7.73
C LYS A 71 -3.12 26.14 -8.83
N ARG A 72 -3.77 25.49 -9.80
CA ARG A 72 -3.12 24.77 -10.91
C ARG A 72 -2.18 23.65 -10.43
N GLN A 73 -2.57 22.94 -9.38
CA GLN A 73 -1.87 21.80 -8.82
C GLN A 73 -2.85 20.68 -8.49
N PHE A 74 -2.40 19.43 -8.61
CA PHE A 74 -3.11 18.27 -8.06
C PHE A 74 -2.73 18.09 -6.59
N SER A 75 -3.69 17.76 -5.75
CA SER A 75 -3.48 17.46 -4.34
C SER A 75 -4.35 16.26 -3.91
N PRO A 76 -3.73 15.22 -3.31
CA PRO A 76 -2.31 15.04 -3.10
C PRO A 76 -1.54 14.85 -4.41
N GLN A 77 -0.21 15.08 -4.39
CA GLN A 77 0.66 14.87 -5.55
C GLN A 77 0.91 13.39 -5.83
N VAL A 78 1.01 12.58 -4.78
CA VAL A 78 1.07 11.11 -4.87
C VAL A 78 -0.13 10.54 -4.15
N THR A 79 -0.92 9.74 -4.87
CA THR A 79 -2.07 9.01 -4.32
C THR A 79 -1.78 7.52 -4.40
N LEU A 80 -1.83 6.85 -3.25
CA LEU A 80 -1.72 5.40 -3.15
C LEU A 80 -3.10 4.80 -2.93
N LEU A 81 -3.47 3.84 -3.75
CA LEU A 81 -4.77 3.16 -3.68
C LEU A 81 -4.66 1.71 -4.13
N THR A 82 -5.69 0.93 -3.89
CA THR A 82 -5.76 -0.47 -4.32
C THR A 82 -6.53 -0.63 -5.63
N VAL A 83 -6.27 -1.73 -6.34
CA VAL A 83 -6.95 -2.09 -7.60
C VAL A 83 -8.48 -2.02 -7.43
N GLY A 84 -9.15 -1.42 -8.41
CA GLY A 84 -10.61 -1.26 -8.45
C GLY A 84 -11.11 0.00 -7.74
N THR A 85 -10.24 0.82 -7.14
CA THR A 85 -10.63 2.03 -6.42
C THR A 85 -11.06 3.13 -7.40
N PRO A 86 -12.23 3.76 -7.19
CA PRO A 86 -12.66 4.91 -7.96
C PRO A 86 -12.00 6.19 -7.46
N VAL A 87 -11.57 7.06 -8.40
CA VAL A 87 -10.96 8.37 -8.12
C VAL A 87 -11.79 9.48 -8.76
N VAL A 88 -12.10 10.50 -7.98
CA VAL A 88 -12.75 11.73 -8.44
C VAL A 88 -11.71 12.84 -8.53
N PHE A 89 -11.62 13.50 -9.67
CA PHE A 89 -10.72 14.63 -9.91
C PHE A 89 -11.49 15.96 -9.80
N SER A 90 -11.71 16.45 -8.58
CA SER A 90 -12.49 17.68 -8.33
C SER A 90 -11.68 18.92 -8.68
N ASN A 91 -12.26 19.82 -9.49
CA ASN A 91 -11.65 21.08 -9.87
C ASN A 91 -12.21 22.24 -9.03
N PHE A 92 -11.41 22.77 -8.11
CA PHE A 92 -11.71 23.91 -7.26
C PHE A 92 -11.11 25.24 -7.77
N ASP A 93 -10.43 25.21 -8.91
CA ASP A 93 -9.95 26.42 -9.56
C ASP A 93 -11.08 27.18 -10.28
N THR A 94 -10.85 28.45 -10.51
CA THR A 94 -11.75 29.30 -11.31
C THR A 94 -11.64 29.06 -12.81
N VAL A 95 -10.63 28.29 -13.23
CA VAL A 95 -10.38 27.89 -14.63
C VAL A 95 -10.73 26.42 -14.84
N ARG A 96 -11.11 26.05 -16.04
CA ARG A 96 -11.34 24.67 -16.41
C ARG A 96 -10.00 23.93 -16.55
N HIS A 97 -10.00 22.65 -16.20
CA HIS A 97 -8.86 21.76 -16.42
C HIS A 97 -9.23 20.59 -17.34
N HIS A 98 -8.22 20.02 -17.97
CA HIS A 98 -8.30 18.83 -18.78
C HIS A 98 -7.38 17.79 -18.17
N VAL A 99 -7.95 16.79 -17.52
CA VAL A 99 -7.18 15.76 -16.79
C VAL A 99 -7.05 14.51 -17.64
N TYR A 100 -5.82 14.00 -17.79
CA TYR A 100 -5.59 12.81 -18.59
C TYR A 100 -4.44 11.96 -18.04
N SER A 101 -4.41 10.69 -18.47
CA SER A 101 -3.29 9.78 -18.32
C SER A 101 -3.18 8.88 -19.55
N PHE A 102 -1.95 8.66 -20.02
CA PHE A 102 -1.62 7.68 -21.05
C PHE A 102 -0.77 6.53 -20.50
N SER A 103 -0.68 6.42 -19.18
CA SER A 103 0.08 5.35 -18.53
C SER A 103 -0.53 3.98 -18.79
N PRO A 104 0.30 2.91 -18.94
CA PRO A 104 -0.21 1.54 -19.16
C PRO A 104 -1.16 1.03 -18.07
N ALA A 105 -0.96 1.48 -16.81
CA ALA A 105 -1.82 1.12 -15.68
C ALA A 105 -3.22 1.74 -15.82
N LYS A 106 -3.34 2.96 -16.37
CA LYS A 106 -4.63 3.59 -16.66
C LYS A 106 -4.53 4.65 -17.75
N THR A 107 -5.29 4.46 -18.82
CA THR A 107 -5.49 5.47 -19.86
C THR A 107 -6.88 6.06 -19.71
N PHE A 108 -6.98 7.40 -19.61
CA PHE A 108 -8.24 8.12 -19.55
C PHE A 108 -8.09 9.59 -19.93
N GLU A 109 -9.20 10.24 -20.22
CA GLU A 109 -9.28 11.65 -20.56
C GLU A 109 -10.58 12.25 -20.01
N LEU A 110 -10.47 13.28 -19.19
CA LEU A 110 -11.55 14.14 -18.73
C LEU A 110 -11.40 15.51 -19.42
N LYS A 111 -12.20 15.72 -20.49
CA LYS A 111 -12.12 16.96 -21.29
C LYS A 111 -12.58 18.15 -20.48
N LEU A 112 -12.03 19.30 -20.74
CA LEU A 112 -12.20 20.61 -20.07
C LEU A 112 -13.48 20.74 -19.21
N TYR A 113 -13.33 20.70 -17.89
CA TYR A 113 -14.42 20.81 -16.92
C TYR A 113 -14.04 21.74 -15.76
N ALA A 114 -15.07 22.17 -15.04
CA ALA A 114 -14.99 22.87 -13.75
C ALA A 114 -15.85 22.10 -12.73
N GLY A 115 -15.53 22.23 -11.46
CA GLY A 115 -16.25 21.52 -10.39
C GLY A 115 -15.95 20.02 -10.36
N VAL A 116 -16.93 19.22 -9.95
CA VAL A 116 -16.80 17.78 -9.79
C VAL A 116 -17.27 17.07 -11.08
N PRO A 117 -16.47 16.14 -11.66
CA PRO A 117 -16.92 15.39 -12.82
C PRO A 117 -18.04 14.41 -12.48
N ASN A 118 -18.91 14.11 -13.44
CA ASN A 118 -20.11 13.29 -13.24
C ASN A 118 -19.80 11.83 -12.87
N GLN A 119 -18.64 11.33 -13.25
CA GLN A 119 -18.26 9.95 -13.00
C GLN A 119 -16.80 9.85 -12.51
N PRO A 120 -16.51 9.00 -11.54
CA PRO A 120 -15.15 8.71 -11.12
C PRO A 120 -14.41 7.89 -12.18
N VAL A 121 -13.08 7.98 -12.16
CA VAL A 121 -12.19 7.11 -12.93
C VAL A 121 -11.81 5.91 -12.06
N VAL A 122 -12.16 4.71 -12.48
CA VAL A 122 -11.81 3.47 -11.75
C VAL A 122 -10.41 3.01 -12.18
N PHE A 123 -9.50 2.83 -11.21
CA PHE A 123 -8.15 2.34 -11.44
C PHE A 123 -8.10 0.81 -11.27
N ASP A 124 -8.25 0.09 -12.35
CA ASP A 124 -8.50 -1.35 -12.43
C ASP A 124 -7.26 -2.22 -12.68
N LYS A 125 -6.08 -1.60 -12.86
CA LYS A 125 -4.82 -2.32 -13.08
C LYS A 125 -3.74 -1.81 -12.13
N PRO A 126 -2.89 -2.70 -11.57
CA PRO A 126 -1.76 -2.30 -10.73
C PRO A 126 -0.71 -1.54 -11.54
N GLY A 127 0.05 -0.68 -10.85
CA GLY A 127 1.14 0.09 -11.43
C GLY A 127 1.05 1.58 -11.16
N VAL A 128 1.89 2.36 -11.83
CA VAL A 128 1.97 3.82 -11.67
C VAL A 128 1.30 4.50 -12.87
N SER A 129 0.39 5.41 -12.59
CA SER A 129 -0.22 6.29 -13.59
C SER A 129 0.21 7.72 -13.34
N ILE A 130 0.79 8.35 -14.36
CA ILE A 130 1.07 9.78 -14.37
C ILE A 130 -0.19 10.47 -14.87
N VAL A 131 -0.70 11.39 -14.08
CA VAL A 131 -1.86 12.22 -14.40
C VAL A 131 -1.39 13.63 -14.70
N GLY A 132 -1.79 14.17 -15.82
CA GLY A 132 -1.41 15.51 -16.28
C GLY A 132 -2.61 16.39 -16.60
N CYS A 133 -2.34 17.69 -16.78
CA CYS A 133 -3.28 18.65 -17.31
C CYS A 133 -2.76 19.18 -18.66
N ASN A 134 -3.59 19.11 -19.72
CA ASN A 134 -3.17 19.49 -21.07
C ASN A 134 -2.96 21.01 -21.28
N ILE A 135 -3.48 21.83 -20.38
CA ILE A 135 -3.40 23.30 -20.50
C ILE A 135 -2.45 23.96 -19.50
N HIS A 136 -1.84 23.17 -18.63
CA HIS A 136 -0.86 23.62 -17.63
C HIS A 136 0.25 22.58 -17.49
N ASP A 137 1.36 22.76 -18.19
CA ASP A 137 2.45 21.78 -18.31
C ASP A 137 3.07 21.33 -16.98
N GLN A 138 2.91 22.12 -15.91
CA GLN A 138 3.47 21.79 -14.59
C GLN A 138 2.49 21.02 -13.69
N MET A 139 1.24 20.84 -14.10
CA MET A 139 0.26 20.06 -13.34
C MET A 139 0.48 18.57 -13.58
N ALA A 140 1.16 17.92 -12.64
CA ALA A 140 1.35 16.49 -12.65
C ALA A 140 1.08 15.89 -11.26
N ALA A 141 0.51 14.68 -11.26
CA ALA A 141 0.33 13.83 -10.09
C ALA A 141 0.58 12.38 -10.45
N TRP A 142 0.77 11.55 -9.44
CA TRP A 142 0.98 10.12 -9.60
C TRP A 142 -0.09 9.35 -8.82
N ILE A 143 -0.73 8.41 -9.50
CA ILE A 143 -1.63 7.45 -8.87
C ILE A 143 -0.92 6.11 -8.88
N VAL A 144 -0.56 5.62 -7.70
CA VAL A 144 0.05 4.30 -7.53
C VAL A 144 -1.04 3.31 -7.11
N VAL A 145 -1.24 2.30 -7.94
CA VAL A 145 -2.28 1.29 -7.78
C VAL A 145 -1.64 0.01 -7.26
N ALA A 146 -1.92 -0.34 -6.01
CA ALA A 146 -1.42 -1.54 -5.36
C ALA A 146 -2.34 -2.74 -5.60
N ASP A 147 -1.77 -3.92 -5.86
CA ASP A 147 -2.46 -5.21 -5.88
C ASP A 147 -2.28 -6.00 -4.58
N THR A 148 -1.96 -5.30 -3.50
CA THR A 148 -1.80 -5.84 -2.15
C THR A 148 -2.42 -4.88 -1.13
N PRO A 149 -3.03 -5.37 -0.04
CA PRO A 149 -3.48 -4.52 1.07
C PRO A 149 -2.30 -4.07 1.96
N LEU A 150 -1.11 -4.68 1.80
CA LEU A 150 0.09 -4.39 2.58
C LEU A 150 0.90 -3.30 1.87
N HIS A 151 0.51 -2.06 2.07
CA HIS A 151 1.11 -0.91 1.41
C HIS A 151 1.18 0.30 2.35
N GLY A 152 2.03 1.26 2.04
CA GLY A 152 2.13 2.52 2.76
C GLY A 152 2.81 3.62 1.95
N LEU A 153 2.51 4.85 2.33
CA LEU A 153 3.13 6.07 1.82
C LEU A 153 4.02 6.66 2.91
N SER A 154 5.25 7.03 2.59
CA SER A 154 6.16 7.58 3.58
C SER A 154 5.75 9.00 4.00
N ASP A 155 5.91 9.27 5.27
CA ASP A 155 5.71 10.58 5.90
C ASP A 155 6.88 11.55 5.62
N ALA A 156 6.84 12.74 6.22
CA ALA A 156 7.87 13.76 6.09
C ALA A 156 9.26 13.31 6.60
N GLN A 157 9.32 12.27 7.42
CA GLN A 157 10.54 11.66 7.94
C GLN A 157 10.96 10.43 7.14
N GLY A 158 10.31 10.17 5.99
CA GLY A 158 10.58 9.02 5.15
C GLY A 158 10.12 7.69 5.75
N GLN A 159 9.24 7.71 6.79
CA GLN A 159 8.82 6.51 7.48
C GLN A 159 7.52 5.95 6.88
N VAL A 160 7.50 4.63 6.68
CA VAL A 160 6.31 3.86 6.32
C VAL A 160 6.06 2.84 7.41
N ARG A 161 4.79 2.72 7.84
CA ARG A 161 4.33 1.69 8.76
C ARG A 161 3.28 0.83 8.07
N ILE A 162 3.49 -0.48 8.07
CA ILE A 162 2.55 -1.48 7.55
C ILE A 162 2.21 -2.43 8.70
N ASP A 163 0.94 -2.43 9.10
CA ASP A 163 0.44 -3.25 10.20
C ASP A 163 -0.08 -4.61 9.70
N ALA A 164 -0.23 -5.53 10.62
CA ALA A 164 -0.85 -6.83 10.41
C ALA A 164 -0.18 -7.67 9.30
N VAL A 165 1.14 -7.59 9.18
CA VAL A 165 1.90 -8.38 8.21
C VAL A 165 2.10 -9.79 8.76
N ALA A 166 1.57 -10.80 8.08
CA ALA A 166 1.77 -12.20 8.45
C ALA A 166 3.24 -12.62 8.26
N ALA A 167 3.71 -13.58 9.04
CA ALA A 167 5.02 -14.16 8.82
C ALA A 167 5.10 -14.83 7.44
N GLY A 168 6.16 -14.54 6.68
CA GLY A 168 6.33 -15.04 5.32
C GLY A 168 7.37 -14.29 4.51
N ASN A 169 7.49 -14.67 3.24
CA ASN A 169 8.37 -14.00 2.28
C ASN A 169 7.55 -13.09 1.37
N TYR A 170 8.04 -11.89 1.22
CA TYR A 170 7.42 -10.84 0.43
C TYR A 170 8.38 -10.31 -0.63
N ARG A 171 7.84 -9.93 -1.77
CA ARG A 171 8.50 -9.03 -2.70
C ARG A 171 8.19 -7.61 -2.21
N MET A 172 9.21 -6.89 -1.73
CA MET A 172 9.08 -5.50 -1.37
C MET A 172 9.38 -4.65 -2.60
N TRP A 173 8.43 -3.78 -2.97
CA TRP A 173 8.57 -2.82 -4.05
C TRP A 173 8.51 -1.41 -3.47
N VAL A 174 9.49 -0.59 -3.82
CA VAL A 174 9.60 0.80 -3.35
C VAL A 174 9.72 1.73 -4.54
N TRP A 175 8.89 2.77 -4.56
CA TRP A 175 8.82 3.73 -5.64
C TRP A 175 8.73 5.16 -5.10
N HIS A 176 9.23 6.14 -5.86
CA HIS A 176 9.16 7.56 -5.52
C HIS A 176 8.99 8.38 -6.81
N PRO A 177 8.22 9.51 -6.80
CA PRO A 177 8.01 10.34 -8.00
C PRO A 177 9.30 10.97 -8.57
N GLY A 178 10.36 11.04 -7.77
CA GLY A 178 11.69 11.45 -8.21
C GLY A 178 12.47 10.39 -8.98
N LEU A 179 12.01 9.15 -9.05
CA LEU A 179 12.67 8.15 -9.92
C LEU A 179 12.52 8.54 -11.39
N PRO A 180 13.48 8.16 -12.27
CA PRO A 180 13.35 8.42 -13.70
C PRO A 180 12.02 7.91 -14.24
N ALA A 181 11.41 8.66 -15.15
CA ALA A 181 10.19 8.23 -15.82
C ALA A 181 10.38 6.84 -16.44
N LEU A 182 9.41 5.96 -16.28
CA LEU A 182 9.41 4.55 -16.72
C LEU A 182 10.29 3.61 -15.88
N THR A 183 10.79 4.02 -14.73
CA THR A 183 11.44 3.10 -13.79
C THR A 183 10.38 2.37 -12.96
N ASP A 184 10.46 1.04 -12.95
CA ASP A 184 9.50 0.18 -12.24
C ASP A 184 9.66 0.17 -10.70
N GLY A 185 10.40 1.13 -10.13
CA GLY A 185 10.76 1.15 -8.70
C GLY A 185 11.90 0.17 -8.37
N VAL A 186 12.25 0.13 -7.09
CA VAL A 186 13.29 -0.78 -6.55
C VAL A 186 12.61 -1.99 -5.94
N VAL A 187 13.11 -3.16 -6.29
CA VAL A 187 12.56 -4.45 -5.84
C VAL A 187 13.59 -5.17 -4.98
N SER A 188 13.16 -5.69 -3.84
CA SER A 188 13.96 -6.56 -2.98
C SER A 188 13.08 -7.64 -2.33
N SER A 189 13.72 -8.66 -1.76
CA SER A 189 13.04 -9.68 -0.96
C SER A 189 13.03 -9.26 0.50
N LEU A 190 11.90 -9.47 1.19
CA LEU A 190 11.73 -9.21 2.61
C LEU A 190 11.15 -10.45 3.29
N THR A 191 11.86 -10.98 4.30
CA THR A 191 11.33 -12.06 5.14
C THR A 191 10.80 -11.46 6.44
N VAL A 192 9.52 -11.66 6.72
CA VAL A 192 8.85 -11.21 7.95
C VAL A 192 8.65 -12.40 8.86
N GLY A 193 9.13 -12.29 10.11
CA GLY A 193 8.91 -13.26 11.18
C GLY A 193 7.66 -12.95 12.00
N GLN A 194 7.62 -13.44 13.24
CA GLN A 194 6.54 -13.13 14.18
C GLN A 194 6.78 -11.83 14.97
N ALA A 195 8.00 -11.32 14.98
CA ALA A 195 8.36 -10.06 15.65
C ALA A 195 8.28 -8.89 14.67
N ASP A 196 8.07 -7.70 15.22
CA ASP A 196 8.16 -6.44 14.46
C ASP A 196 9.50 -6.33 13.73
N LEU A 197 9.47 -5.80 12.52
CA LEU A 197 10.62 -5.65 11.64
C LEU A 197 10.84 -4.18 11.28
N THR A 198 12.10 -3.76 11.29
CA THR A 198 12.51 -2.46 10.75
C THR A 198 13.51 -2.67 9.62
N GLN A 199 13.27 -2.01 8.48
CA GLN A 199 14.08 -2.11 7.27
C GLN A 199 14.38 -0.71 6.74
N ALA A 200 15.64 -0.44 6.37
CA ALA A 200 16.02 0.76 5.64
C ALA A 200 16.11 0.47 4.14
N VAL A 201 15.65 1.42 3.32
CA VAL A 201 15.74 1.38 1.86
C VAL A 201 16.29 2.72 1.38
N GLN A 202 17.32 2.66 0.54
CA GLN A 202 17.92 3.82 -0.10
C GLN A 202 17.58 3.80 -1.59
N LEU A 203 17.16 4.96 -2.12
CA LEU A 203 16.88 5.15 -3.55
C LEU A 203 17.99 6.04 -4.15
N ASP A 204 18.88 5.44 -4.94
CA ASP A 204 20.08 6.11 -5.46
C ASP A 204 19.83 6.87 -6.77
N ALA A 205 18.80 6.52 -7.53
CA ALA A 205 18.58 7.00 -8.89
C ALA A 205 17.49 8.09 -8.97
N LEU A 206 17.45 9.02 -8.02
CA LEU A 206 16.47 10.12 -8.09
C LEU A 206 16.92 11.18 -9.10
N ALA A 207 16.00 11.61 -9.97
CA ALA A 207 16.21 12.78 -10.80
C ALA A 207 16.34 14.03 -9.91
N ALA A 208 17.28 14.90 -10.22
CA ALA A 208 17.39 16.19 -9.53
C ALA A 208 16.03 16.91 -9.55
N PRO A 209 15.60 17.55 -8.44
CA PRO A 209 14.38 18.33 -8.41
C PRO A 209 14.40 19.34 -9.57
N LYS A 210 13.39 19.28 -10.45
CA LYS A 210 13.25 20.33 -11.45
C LYS A 210 13.02 21.62 -10.68
N ALA A 211 14.00 22.52 -10.71
CA ALA A 211 13.84 23.85 -10.15
C ALA A 211 12.57 24.46 -10.74
N SER A 212 11.62 24.81 -9.87
CA SER A 212 10.47 25.61 -10.28
C SER A 212 11.02 26.91 -10.86
N LYS A 213 10.84 27.10 -12.16
CA LYS A 213 11.10 28.42 -12.77
C LYS A 213 10.19 29.43 -12.09
N PRO A 214 10.74 30.60 -11.65
CA PRO A 214 9.97 31.65 -10.98
C PRO A 214 8.82 32.15 -11.85
#